data_13c1a536f37f36b06804e48a8e5c2614
#
_entry.id   13c1a536f37f36b06804e48a8e5c2614
#
_cell.length_a   1.000
_cell.length_b   1.000
_cell.length_c   1.000
_cell.angle_alpha   90.00
_cell.angle_beta   90.00
_cell.angle_gamma   90.00
#
_symmetry.space_group_name_H-M   'P 1'
#
loop_
_entity.id
_entity.type
_entity.pdbx_description
1 polymer ?
#
loop_
_entity_poly.entity_id
_entity_poly.type
_entity_poly.pdbx_seq_one_letter_code
_entity_poly.pdbx_strand_id
1 'polypeptide(L)'
;MILALDPGETTGVCIFKSAKEFESREIKHNLVAIGELIKEVKPKIIVYERFVLYPAFAKHLVWDEMYTSQVIGVIKYEGQKLGSDLIAQSASDKDFVVYPKDHKFRSDHEKDAYGHAWFYSKKQS
;
A
#
# COMPACT_ATOMS: atom_id res chain seq x y z
N MET A 1 0.43 3.80 -14.35
CA MET A 1 -0.30 2.99 -13.38
C MET A 1 0.46 2.94 -12.06
N ILE A 2 -0.25 3.13 -10.98
CA ILE A 2 0.29 3.10 -9.62
C ILE A 2 -0.25 1.86 -8.92
N LEU A 3 0.63 1.11 -8.27
CA LEU A 3 0.22 0.09 -7.32
C LEU A 3 0.41 0.66 -5.93
N ALA A 4 -0.68 0.82 -5.19
CA ALA A 4 -0.62 1.33 -3.83
C ALA A 4 -0.94 0.23 -2.84
N LEU A 5 -0.21 0.20 -1.73
CA LEU A 5 -0.31 -0.85 -0.72
C LEU A 5 -0.36 -0.23 0.68
N ASP A 6 -1.29 -0.72 1.48
CA ASP A 6 -1.35 -0.44 2.91
C ASP A 6 -0.91 -1.71 3.63
N PRO A 7 0.40 -1.84 3.95
CA PRO A 7 0.96 -3.08 4.46
C PRO A 7 0.49 -3.41 5.87
N GLY A 8 0.18 -4.69 6.10
CA GLY A 8 -0.22 -5.16 7.40
C GLY A 8 -0.56 -6.64 7.34
N GLU A 9 -1.10 -7.16 8.43
CA GLU A 9 -1.61 -8.52 8.47
C GLU A 9 -2.67 -8.72 7.39
N THR A 10 -3.55 -7.72 7.22
CA THR A 10 -4.37 -7.56 6.05
C THR A 10 -3.79 -6.40 5.25
N THR A 11 -3.31 -6.68 4.06
CA THR A 11 -2.72 -5.66 3.19
C THR A 11 -3.79 -5.15 2.24
N GLY A 12 -4.06 -3.85 2.29
CA GLY A 12 -4.91 -3.18 1.32
C GLY A 12 -4.14 -2.95 0.03
N VAL A 13 -4.81 -3.12 -1.10
CA VAL A 13 -4.22 -3.01 -2.42
C VAL A 13 -5.10 -2.11 -3.28
N CYS A 14 -4.49 -1.19 -4.02
CA CYS A 14 -5.17 -0.42 -5.04
C CYS A 14 -4.31 -0.37 -6.29
N ILE A 15 -4.87 -0.88 -7.39
CA ILE A 15 -4.26 -0.77 -8.71
C ILE A 15 -4.92 0.45 -9.34
N PHE A 16 -4.18 1.54 -9.45
CA PHE A 16 -4.74 2.87 -9.69
C PHE A 16 -4.25 3.43 -11.02
N LYS A 17 -5.18 3.71 -11.92
CA LYS A 17 -4.91 4.45 -13.16
C LYS A 17 -5.36 5.89 -13.02
N SER A 18 -6.54 6.11 -12.46
CA SER A 18 -7.08 7.44 -12.17
C SER A 18 -8.09 7.32 -11.03
N ALA A 19 -8.59 8.46 -10.54
CA ALA A 19 -9.62 8.47 -9.49
C ALA A 19 -10.90 7.76 -9.93
N LYS A 20 -11.13 7.63 -11.24
CA LYS A 20 -12.32 6.98 -11.80
C LYS A 20 -12.04 5.56 -12.29
N GLU A 21 -10.78 5.19 -12.43
CA GLU A 21 -10.40 3.88 -12.95
C GLU A 21 -9.36 3.23 -12.04
N PHE A 22 -9.81 2.38 -11.15
CA PHE A 22 -8.97 1.67 -10.21
C PHE A 22 -9.62 0.35 -9.80
N GLU A 23 -8.81 -0.53 -9.24
CA GLU A 23 -9.27 -1.80 -8.68
C GLU A 23 -8.71 -1.91 -7.27
N SER A 24 -9.53 -2.30 -6.30
CA SER A 24 -9.09 -2.51 -4.92
C SER A 24 -9.22 -3.97 -4.52
N ARG A 25 -8.28 -4.44 -3.71
CA ARG A 25 -8.21 -5.82 -3.21
C ARG A 25 -7.70 -5.83 -1.79
N GLU A 26 -7.83 -7.00 -1.14
CA GLU A 26 -7.19 -7.29 0.13
C GLU A 26 -6.37 -8.56 -0.01
N ILE A 27 -5.22 -8.60 0.67
CA ILE A 27 -4.42 -9.81 0.81
C ILE A 27 -4.19 -10.04 2.29
N LYS A 28 -4.68 -11.19 2.80
CA LYS A 28 -4.56 -11.52 4.21
C LYS A 28 -3.38 -12.46 4.44
N HIS A 29 -2.43 -12.01 5.27
CA HIS A 29 -1.34 -12.82 5.83
C HIS A 29 -0.66 -13.75 4.81
N ASN A 30 -0.26 -13.19 3.66
CA ASN A 30 0.33 -14.00 2.58
C ASN A 30 1.39 -13.21 1.81
N LEU A 31 2.65 -13.37 2.22
CA LEU A 31 3.78 -12.67 1.60
C LEU A 31 3.97 -13.10 0.15
N VAL A 32 3.73 -14.36 -0.15
CA VAL A 32 3.87 -14.88 -1.52
C VAL A 32 2.87 -14.21 -2.45
N ALA A 33 1.62 -14.07 -1.99
CA ALA A 33 0.58 -13.43 -2.79
C ALA A 33 0.91 -11.97 -3.10
N ILE A 34 1.53 -11.25 -2.15
CA ILE A 34 1.97 -9.87 -2.39
C ILE A 34 3.05 -9.83 -3.47
N GLY A 35 4.04 -10.71 -3.38
CA GLY A 35 5.08 -10.82 -4.39
C GLY A 35 4.53 -11.15 -5.76
N GLU A 36 3.61 -12.11 -5.83
CA GLU A 36 2.97 -12.50 -7.08
C GLU A 36 2.16 -11.36 -7.70
N LEU A 37 1.46 -10.58 -6.87
CA LEU A 37 0.72 -9.41 -7.32
C LEU A 37 1.65 -8.41 -8.02
N ILE A 38 2.77 -8.10 -7.39
CA ILE A 38 3.74 -7.14 -7.96
C ILE A 38 4.29 -7.66 -9.28
N LYS A 39 4.62 -8.94 -9.36
CA LYS A 39 5.10 -9.56 -10.59
C LYS A 39 4.06 -9.53 -11.70
N GLU A 40 2.80 -9.73 -11.35
CA GLU A 40 1.69 -9.74 -12.32
C GLU A 40 1.40 -8.33 -12.83
N VAL A 41 1.29 -7.36 -11.94
CA VAL A 41 0.94 -5.98 -12.29
C VAL A 41 2.07 -5.24 -13.00
N LYS A 42 3.31 -5.52 -12.62
CA LYS A 42 4.52 -4.86 -13.15
C LYS A 42 4.38 -3.33 -13.14
N PRO A 43 4.12 -2.75 -11.95
CA PRO A 43 3.89 -1.31 -11.87
C PRO A 43 5.18 -0.54 -12.06
N LYS A 44 5.08 0.66 -12.66
CA LYS A 44 6.21 1.58 -12.73
C LYS A 44 6.42 2.26 -11.39
N ILE A 45 5.34 2.48 -10.65
CA ILE A 45 5.35 3.20 -9.38
C ILE A 45 4.64 2.34 -8.35
N ILE A 46 5.31 2.13 -7.21
CA ILE A 46 4.71 1.48 -6.05
C ILE A 46 4.70 2.49 -4.91
N VAL A 47 3.49 2.79 -4.41
CA VAL A 47 3.30 3.66 -3.25
C VAL A 47 2.89 2.78 -2.08
N TYR A 48 3.51 2.96 -0.93
CA TYR A 48 3.14 2.19 0.25
C TYR A 48 3.21 3.03 1.50
N GLU A 49 2.38 2.70 2.50
CA GLU A 49 2.44 3.35 3.79
C GLU A 49 3.66 2.83 4.54
N ARG A 50 4.51 3.76 5.00
CA ARG A 50 5.72 3.39 5.73
C ARG A 50 5.36 2.90 7.13
N PHE A 51 6.14 1.98 7.63
CA PHE A 51 6.06 1.52 9.00
C PHE A 51 6.98 2.37 9.87
N VAL A 52 6.44 2.91 10.96
CA VAL A 52 7.22 3.69 11.91
C VAL A 52 7.12 3.04 13.28
N LEU A 53 8.27 2.63 13.81
CA LEU A 53 8.35 2.09 15.16
C LEU A 53 8.81 3.20 16.11
N TYR A 54 7.89 3.67 16.94
CA TYR A 54 8.22 4.66 17.94
C TYR A 54 8.89 3.98 19.14
N PRO A 55 10.01 4.52 19.66
CA PRO A 55 10.72 3.90 20.80
C PRO A 55 9.82 3.62 22.01
N ALA A 56 8.85 4.48 22.28
CA ALA A 56 7.92 4.29 23.40
C ALA A 56 7.10 3.02 23.29
N PHE A 57 6.90 2.51 22.09
CA PHE A 57 6.11 1.31 21.82
C PHE A 57 6.95 0.09 21.45
N ALA A 58 8.27 0.23 21.36
CA ALA A 58 9.14 -0.86 20.92
C ALA A 58 9.02 -2.10 21.80
N LYS A 59 8.86 -1.89 23.10
CA LYS A 59 8.71 -3.00 24.07
C LYS A 59 7.35 -3.70 23.98
N HIS A 60 6.42 -3.14 23.24
CA HIS A 60 5.10 -3.71 23.02
C HIS A 60 4.95 -4.29 21.61
N LEU A 61 6.08 -4.45 20.92
CA LEU A 61 6.08 -4.99 19.55
C LEU A 61 5.47 -6.40 19.53
N VAL A 62 4.51 -6.60 18.65
CA VAL A 62 3.85 -7.89 18.46
C VAL A 62 4.15 -8.44 17.06
N TRP A 63 3.84 -9.72 16.86
CA TRP A 63 4.11 -10.39 15.57
C TRP A 63 3.48 -9.68 14.37
N ASP A 64 2.32 -9.05 14.54
CA ASP A 64 1.63 -8.34 13.46
C ASP A 64 2.46 -7.16 12.95
N GLU A 65 3.12 -6.43 13.86
CA GLU A 65 3.97 -5.31 13.47
C GLU A 65 5.23 -5.80 12.76
N MET A 66 5.77 -6.94 13.21
CA MET A 66 6.89 -7.58 12.53
C MET A 66 6.46 -8.06 11.14
N TYR A 67 5.24 -8.57 11.02
CA TYR A 67 4.70 -8.99 9.73
C TYR A 67 4.58 -7.81 8.76
N THR A 68 4.16 -6.65 9.24
CA THR A 68 4.10 -5.44 8.43
C THR A 68 5.47 -5.12 7.83
N SER A 69 6.53 -5.24 8.63
CA SER A 69 7.90 -5.03 8.14
C SER A 69 8.27 -6.05 7.07
N GLN A 70 7.82 -7.29 7.22
CA GLN A 70 8.07 -8.33 6.22
C GLN A 70 7.35 -8.03 4.90
N VAL A 71 6.11 -7.54 4.97
CA VAL A 71 5.35 -7.11 3.78
C VAL A 71 6.13 -6.01 3.04
N ILE A 72 6.60 -5.01 3.78
CA ILE A 72 7.37 -3.91 3.19
C ILE A 72 8.65 -4.46 2.55
N GLY A 73 9.29 -5.44 3.19
CA GLY A 73 10.47 -6.10 2.62
C GLY A 73 10.18 -6.75 1.27
N VAL A 74 9.05 -7.45 1.14
CA VAL A 74 8.62 -8.04 -0.13
C VAL A 74 8.36 -6.97 -1.18
N ILE A 75 7.69 -5.89 -0.79
CA ILE A 75 7.41 -4.76 -1.70
C ILE A 75 8.72 -4.20 -2.25
N LYS A 76 9.68 -3.93 -1.38
CA LYS A 76 10.97 -3.38 -1.78
C LYS A 76 11.73 -4.34 -2.67
N TYR A 77 11.78 -5.62 -2.30
CA TYR A 77 12.51 -6.64 -3.05
C TYR A 77 11.95 -6.79 -4.46
N GLU A 78 10.66 -7.03 -4.58
CA GLU A 78 10.02 -7.24 -5.88
C GLU A 78 10.02 -5.95 -6.71
N GLY A 79 9.79 -4.81 -6.08
CA GLY A 79 9.81 -3.52 -6.77
C GLY A 79 11.19 -3.19 -7.32
N GLN A 80 12.25 -3.45 -6.56
CA GLN A 80 13.61 -3.22 -7.02
C GLN A 80 13.97 -4.13 -8.20
N LYS A 81 13.53 -5.38 -8.17
CA LYS A 81 13.76 -6.31 -9.27
C LYS A 81 13.12 -5.83 -10.57
N LEU A 82 11.96 -5.20 -10.49
CA LEU A 82 11.26 -4.65 -11.66
C LEU A 82 11.78 -3.29 -12.09
N GLY A 83 12.58 -2.63 -11.25
CA GLY A 83 12.99 -1.25 -11.49
C GLY A 83 11.89 -0.24 -11.23
N SER A 84 10.90 -0.60 -10.39
CA SER A 84 9.81 0.31 -10.02
C SER A 84 10.31 1.43 -9.12
N ASP A 85 9.68 2.61 -9.23
CA ASP A 85 9.90 3.68 -8.27
C ASP A 85 9.14 3.34 -6.99
N LEU A 86 9.84 3.36 -5.86
CA LEU A 86 9.28 3.01 -4.57
C LEU A 86 9.07 4.28 -3.76
N ILE A 87 7.82 4.60 -3.44
CA ILE A 87 7.43 5.81 -2.74
C ILE A 87 6.80 5.45 -1.40
N ALA A 88 7.46 5.80 -0.31
CA ALA A 88 6.92 5.61 1.04
C ALA A 88 6.13 6.86 1.45
N GLN A 89 4.93 6.66 1.97
CA GLN A 89 4.09 7.74 2.47
C GLN A 89 3.78 7.54 3.95
N SER A 90 3.54 8.64 4.66
CA SER A 90 3.11 8.55 6.05
C SER A 90 1.60 8.27 6.11
N ALA A 91 1.14 7.73 7.24
CA ALA A 91 -0.27 7.44 7.44
C ALA A 91 -1.15 8.69 7.32
N SER A 92 -0.64 9.86 7.68
CA SER A 92 -1.39 11.12 7.63
C SER A 92 -1.59 11.67 6.23
N ASP A 93 -0.82 11.20 5.24
CA ASP A 93 -0.93 11.70 3.87
C ASP A 93 -2.32 11.44 3.27
N LYS A 94 -2.98 10.36 3.69
CA LYS A 94 -4.32 10.03 3.21
C LYS A 94 -5.44 10.86 3.83
N ASP A 95 -5.14 11.70 4.83
CA ASP A 95 -6.14 12.51 5.51
C ASP A 95 -6.75 13.58 4.59
N PHE A 96 -6.07 13.92 3.50
CA PHE A 96 -6.52 14.94 2.56
C PHE A 96 -7.26 14.36 1.35
N VAL A 97 -7.52 13.06 1.36
CA VAL A 97 -8.06 12.37 0.19
C VAL A 97 -9.56 12.55 0.08
N VAL A 98 -10.00 12.76 -1.16
CA VAL A 98 -11.43 12.74 -1.49
C VAL A 98 -11.76 11.36 -2.03
N TYR A 99 -12.55 10.60 -1.27
CA TYR A 99 -12.88 9.22 -1.64
C TYR A 99 -14.10 9.18 -2.57
N PRO A 100 -14.15 8.22 -3.51
CA PRO A 100 -15.29 8.09 -4.40
C PRO A 100 -16.53 7.64 -3.62
N LYS A 101 -17.65 8.31 -3.83
CA LYS A 101 -18.91 8.02 -3.14
C LYS A 101 -19.58 6.76 -3.67
N ASP A 102 -19.33 6.43 -4.94
CA ASP A 102 -19.99 5.34 -5.63
C ASP A 102 -19.28 3.99 -5.43
N HIS A 103 -18.07 4.00 -4.89
CA HIS A 103 -17.31 2.78 -4.68
C HIS A 103 -17.38 2.35 -3.23
N LYS A 104 -17.71 1.08 -3.03
CA LYS A 104 -17.77 0.52 -1.69
C LYS A 104 -16.53 -0.31 -1.44
N PHE A 105 -15.62 0.18 -0.58
CA PHE A 105 -14.45 -0.55 -0.16
C PHE A 105 -14.84 -1.66 0.81
N ARG A 106 -14.19 -2.82 0.69
CA ARG A 106 -14.46 -3.97 1.58
C ARG A 106 -13.94 -3.74 2.98
N SER A 107 -12.89 -2.92 3.10
CA SER A 107 -12.24 -2.67 4.39
C SER A 107 -11.56 -1.31 4.37
N ASP A 108 -11.15 -0.86 5.56
CA ASP A 108 -10.35 0.36 5.70
C ASP A 108 -8.99 0.21 5.04
N HIS A 109 -8.45 -1.02 4.97
CA HIS A 109 -7.16 -1.27 4.31
C HIS A 109 -7.21 -0.98 2.82
N GLU A 110 -8.27 -1.43 2.14
CA GLU A 110 -8.48 -1.10 0.72
C GLU A 110 -8.64 0.41 0.52
N LYS A 111 -9.43 1.02 1.39
CA LYS A 111 -9.68 2.46 1.34
C LYS A 111 -8.38 3.24 1.52
N ASP A 112 -7.55 2.85 2.49
CA ASP A 112 -6.28 3.50 2.76
C ASP A 112 -5.32 3.37 1.58
N ALA A 113 -5.28 2.20 0.94
CA ALA A 113 -4.45 2.00 -0.25
C ALA A 113 -4.87 2.95 -1.38
N TYR A 114 -6.18 3.08 -1.62
CA TYR A 114 -6.69 4.06 -2.58
C TYR A 114 -6.23 5.47 -2.20
N GLY A 115 -6.33 5.80 -0.92
CA GLY A 115 -5.93 7.12 -0.42
C GLY A 115 -4.48 7.45 -0.74
N HIS A 116 -3.59 6.49 -0.55
CA HIS A 116 -2.17 6.68 -0.86
C HIS A 116 -1.94 6.86 -2.36
N ALA A 117 -2.63 6.10 -3.20
CA ALA A 117 -2.54 6.25 -4.65
C ALA A 117 -3.04 7.62 -5.09
N TRP A 118 -4.19 8.03 -4.58
CA TRP A 118 -4.80 9.33 -4.91
C TRP A 118 -3.87 10.48 -4.50
N PHE A 119 -3.34 10.43 -3.28
CA PHE A 119 -2.44 11.47 -2.77
C PHE A 119 -1.22 11.61 -3.67
N TYR A 120 -0.59 10.48 -4.02
CA TYR A 120 0.56 10.51 -4.91
C TYR A 120 0.20 11.11 -6.27
N SER A 121 -0.92 10.71 -6.85
CA SER A 121 -1.34 11.18 -8.17
C SER A 121 -1.56 12.71 -8.18
N LYS A 122 -2.10 13.27 -7.10
CA LYS A 122 -2.33 14.71 -6.99
C LYS A 122 -1.03 15.48 -6.81
N LYS A 123 -0.06 14.89 -6.11
CA LYS A 123 1.25 15.51 -5.92
C LYS A 123 2.02 15.66 -7.22
N GLN A 124 1.78 14.76 -8.18
CA GLN A 124 2.48 14.75 -9.47
C GLN A 124 1.80 15.65 -10.54
N SER A 125 0.61 16.15 -10.24
CA SER A 125 -0.14 16.99 -11.18
C SER A 125 0.33 18.44 -11.16
#